data_2ae1083d3c447756425e09325b97576f
#
_entry.id   2ae1083d3c447756425e09325b97576f
#
_cell.length_a   1.000
_cell.length_b   1.000
_cell.length_c   1.000
_cell.angle_alpha   90.00
_cell.angle_beta   90.00
_cell.angle_gamma   90.00
#
_symmetry.space_group_name_H-M   'P 1'
#
loop_
_entity.id
_entity.type
_entity.pdbx_description
1 polymer ?
#
loop_
_entity_poly.entity_id
_entity_poly.type
_entity_poly.pdbx_seq_one_letter_code
_entity_poly.pdbx_strand_id
1 'polypeptide(L)'
;MDKMKLLVDRLNAYRDAYYNKNESLVSDKEYDALFDQLAALEQQTGIVYPNSPTATVGYEAVSKLQKVAHNHPLLSLGKTTNLQEFCDYFEGKPMNLMAKMDGLTASVVYRDGVLRSAESRGNGEVGEDITHTARTFCNLPQKIPFQGELIVDGECIIDYPTFRRINQQEQTEYKNPRNLVSGTVRQLDSRVSAQRGVKFIAWKLYAASDEAGSPLDDTKTYSSAFALLEKLGFEVVPHVYLDNRYQDEASRRDALETEMEALQQDCAAKGFPIDGLVGSFNDVAYGLSLGSTGHHPKHSLAFKFYQDRNETVLRDIEWSTNRTGQVNPVAIFDPVEIDGTTVSRASLNNVSIIKELELGLGDTITVIKANQIIPMVTDNLTRSASYVFPTVCGSCGKPLELRNDNGREMLYCVNPHCPAIRLDQITYFVSRDAMNILGLSQERLKLLIDRGFVRDFADLYHLDAHREELMEMERLGQRGQSAVCH
;
A
#
# COMPACT_ATOMS: atom_id res chain seq x y z
N MET A 1 46.25 -4.25 -12.84
CA MET A 1 45.14 -3.31 -13.02
C MET A 1 44.55 -3.38 -14.43
N ASP A 2 45.29 -3.36 -15.48
CA ASP A 2 44.77 -3.42 -16.87
C ASP A 2 43.97 -4.70 -17.19
N LYS A 3 44.45 -5.87 -16.74
CA LYS A 3 43.79 -7.14 -17.04
C LYS A 3 42.40 -7.26 -16.40
N MET A 4 42.25 -6.76 -15.19
CA MET A 4 40.98 -6.79 -14.47
C MET A 4 39.95 -5.83 -15.08
N LYS A 5 40.36 -4.62 -15.43
CA LYS A 5 39.53 -3.65 -16.15
C LYS A 5 39.08 -4.18 -17.51
N LEU A 6 40.01 -4.82 -18.25
CA LEU A 6 39.67 -5.42 -19.55
C LEU A 6 38.63 -6.55 -19.42
N LEU A 7 38.71 -7.37 -18.35
CA LEU A 7 37.70 -8.42 -18.07
C LEU A 7 36.33 -7.81 -17.73
N VAL A 8 36.32 -6.75 -16.89
CA VAL A 8 35.07 -6.03 -16.54
C VAL A 8 34.43 -5.46 -17.80
N ASP A 9 35.18 -4.74 -18.64
CA ASP A 9 34.62 -4.12 -19.84
C ASP A 9 34.13 -5.19 -20.84
N ARG A 10 34.88 -6.31 -21.00
CA ARG A 10 34.51 -7.41 -21.89
C ARG A 10 33.25 -8.15 -21.43
N LEU A 11 33.15 -8.48 -20.15
CA LEU A 11 31.98 -9.15 -19.59
C LEU A 11 30.75 -8.25 -19.62
N ASN A 12 30.90 -6.95 -19.38
CA ASN A 12 29.82 -6.00 -19.54
C ASN A 12 29.33 -5.86 -20.98
N ALA A 13 30.25 -5.88 -21.96
CA ALA A 13 29.88 -5.87 -23.38
C ALA A 13 29.11 -7.14 -23.78
N TYR A 14 29.49 -8.32 -23.25
CA TYR A 14 28.79 -9.56 -23.48
C TYR A 14 27.39 -9.56 -22.84
N ARG A 15 27.28 -8.98 -21.64
CA ARG A 15 25.97 -8.78 -20.97
C ARG A 15 25.08 -7.84 -21.77
N ASP A 16 25.61 -6.72 -22.25
CA ASP A 16 24.85 -5.77 -23.06
C ASP A 16 24.34 -6.40 -24.37
N ALA A 17 25.19 -7.17 -25.06
CA ALA A 17 24.79 -7.87 -26.27
C ALA A 17 23.71 -8.92 -25.99
N TYR A 18 23.87 -9.72 -24.93
CA TYR A 18 22.91 -10.76 -24.58
C TYR A 18 21.56 -10.19 -24.13
N TYR A 19 21.56 -9.20 -23.20
CA TYR A 19 20.34 -8.69 -22.58
C TYR A 19 19.66 -7.57 -23.38
N ASN A 20 20.42 -6.72 -24.08
CA ASN A 20 19.86 -5.58 -24.80
C ASN A 20 19.68 -5.79 -26.31
N LYS A 21 20.48 -6.70 -26.92
CA LYS A 21 20.45 -6.95 -28.35
C LYS A 21 19.96 -8.35 -28.71
N ASN A 22 19.74 -9.21 -27.70
CA ASN A 22 19.38 -10.62 -27.87
C ASN A 22 20.39 -11.41 -28.74
N GLU A 23 21.69 -11.01 -28.68
CA GLU A 23 22.81 -11.61 -29.40
C GLU A 23 23.76 -12.29 -28.41
N SER A 24 24.02 -13.59 -28.58
CA SER A 24 25.01 -14.31 -27.79
C SER A 24 26.38 -14.21 -28.49
N LEU A 25 27.27 -13.35 -27.98
CA LEU A 25 28.62 -13.15 -28.54
C LEU A 25 29.63 -14.22 -28.08
N VAL A 26 29.28 -14.97 -27.04
CA VAL A 26 30.10 -16.07 -26.49
C VAL A 26 29.19 -17.18 -25.97
N SER A 27 29.71 -18.39 -25.81
CA SER A 27 29.00 -19.47 -25.15
C SER A 27 28.91 -19.23 -23.65
N ASP A 28 27.84 -19.77 -22.98
CA ASP A 28 27.66 -19.69 -21.53
C ASP A 28 28.91 -20.17 -20.79
N LYS A 29 29.55 -21.25 -21.27
CA LYS A 29 30.76 -21.82 -20.68
C LYS A 29 31.98 -20.87 -20.77
N GLU A 30 32.10 -20.11 -21.85
CA GLU A 30 33.19 -19.13 -22.00
C GLU A 30 32.91 -17.87 -21.16
N TYR A 31 31.64 -17.48 -21.04
CA TYR A 31 31.23 -16.38 -20.17
C TYR A 31 31.52 -16.72 -18.69
N ASP A 32 31.12 -17.90 -18.22
CA ASP A 32 31.34 -18.37 -16.86
C ASP A 32 32.86 -18.44 -16.54
N ALA A 33 33.67 -18.96 -17.44
CA ALA A 33 35.13 -19.03 -17.25
C ALA A 33 35.80 -17.65 -17.11
N LEU A 34 35.32 -16.62 -17.85
CA LEU A 34 35.81 -15.25 -17.74
C LEU A 34 35.30 -14.59 -16.45
N PHE A 35 34.06 -14.89 -16.05
CA PHE A 35 33.51 -14.40 -14.82
C PHE A 35 34.22 -14.92 -13.60
N ASP A 36 34.49 -16.23 -13.54
CA ASP A 36 35.29 -16.87 -12.47
C ASP A 36 36.72 -16.31 -12.41
N GLN A 37 37.32 -16.04 -13.56
CA GLN A 37 38.62 -15.42 -13.62
C GLN A 37 38.64 -13.99 -13.07
N LEU A 38 37.59 -13.21 -13.32
CA LEU A 38 37.40 -11.88 -12.74
C LEU A 38 37.22 -11.96 -11.24
N ALA A 39 36.34 -12.83 -10.77
CA ALA A 39 36.04 -13.03 -9.35
C ALA A 39 37.29 -13.44 -8.55
N ALA A 40 38.12 -14.34 -9.12
CA ALA A 40 39.38 -14.74 -8.51
C ALA A 40 40.40 -13.58 -8.43
N LEU A 41 40.48 -12.73 -9.45
CA LEU A 41 41.36 -11.56 -9.44
C LEU A 41 40.90 -10.49 -8.46
N GLU A 42 39.60 -10.28 -8.32
CA GLU A 42 39.01 -9.36 -7.34
C GLU A 42 39.27 -9.85 -5.91
N GLN A 43 39.09 -11.13 -5.65
CA GLN A 43 39.41 -11.75 -4.36
C GLN A 43 40.91 -11.64 -4.02
N GLN A 44 41.79 -11.84 -5.00
CA GLN A 44 43.25 -11.78 -4.84
C GLN A 44 43.76 -10.36 -4.60
N THR A 45 43.18 -9.36 -5.26
CA THR A 45 43.60 -7.98 -5.17
C THR A 45 42.88 -7.15 -4.13
N GLY A 46 41.69 -7.60 -3.65
CA GLY A 46 40.80 -6.84 -2.79
C GLY A 46 40.13 -5.64 -3.47
N ILE A 47 40.30 -5.49 -4.79
CA ILE A 47 39.76 -4.36 -5.57
C ILE A 47 38.58 -4.87 -6.39
N VAL A 48 37.39 -4.28 -6.21
CA VAL A 48 36.21 -4.48 -7.03
C VAL A 48 35.85 -3.17 -7.71
N TYR A 49 35.76 -3.17 -9.05
CA TYR A 49 35.34 -1.96 -9.76
C TYR A 49 33.86 -1.70 -9.57
N PRO A 50 33.42 -0.43 -9.49
CA PRO A 50 31.99 -0.09 -9.30
C PRO A 50 31.05 -0.67 -10.38
N ASN A 51 31.58 -0.86 -11.60
CA ASN A 51 30.86 -1.45 -12.74
C ASN A 51 31.22 -2.92 -12.98
N SER A 52 31.82 -3.62 -12.00
CA SER A 52 32.17 -5.03 -12.16
C SER A 52 30.90 -5.89 -12.25
N PRO A 53 30.82 -6.82 -13.21
CA PRO A 53 29.72 -7.77 -13.30
C PRO A 53 29.61 -8.72 -12.10
N THR A 54 30.67 -8.88 -11.30
CA THR A 54 30.67 -9.63 -10.04
C THR A 54 30.04 -8.84 -8.89
N ALA A 55 30.11 -7.51 -8.94
CA ALA A 55 29.46 -6.60 -7.99
C ALA A 55 28.00 -6.32 -8.36
N THR A 56 27.68 -6.39 -9.67
CA THR A 56 26.31 -6.21 -10.16
C THR A 56 25.57 -7.54 -10.10
N VAL A 57 24.47 -7.56 -9.35
CA VAL A 57 23.56 -8.71 -9.25
C VAL A 57 23.05 -9.08 -10.64
N GLY A 58 23.11 -10.35 -11.00
CA GLY A 58 22.46 -10.87 -12.20
C GLY A 58 20.95 -10.61 -12.15
N TYR A 59 20.34 -10.24 -13.27
CA TYR A 59 18.87 -10.12 -13.33
C TYR A 59 18.25 -11.50 -13.17
N GLU A 60 17.24 -11.57 -12.31
CA GLU A 60 16.50 -12.79 -11.99
C GLU A 60 15.05 -12.63 -12.42
N ALA A 61 14.51 -13.62 -13.11
CA ALA A 61 13.10 -13.73 -13.42
C ALA A 61 12.50 -14.94 -12.68
N VAL A 62 11.47 -14.67 -11.88
CA VAL A 62 10.75 -15.72 -11.13
C VAL A 62 9.42 -16.03 -11.78
N SER A 63 8.93 -17.27 -11.65
CA SER A 63 7.66 -17.68 -12.26
C SER A 63 6.42 -17.11 -11.55
N LYS A 64 6.55 -16.80 -10.23
CA LYS A 64 5.54 -16.17 -9.39
C LYS A 64 6.17 -15.61 -8.12
N LEU A 65 5.52 -14.63 -7.50
CA LEU A 65 5.88 -14.18 -6.16
C LEU A 65 5.37 -15.19 -5.13
N GLN A 66 6.27 -15.66 -4.27
CA GLN A 66 5.93 -16.55 -3.17
C GLN A 66 5.39 -15.73 -2.00
N LYS A 67 4.39 -16.26 -1.29
CA LYS A 67 3.95 -15.66 -0.03
C LYS A 67 4.84 -16.14 1.10
N VAL A 68 5.26 -15.18 1.92
CA VAL A 68 6.16 -15.40 3.07
C VAL A 68 5.50 -14.82 4.31
N ALA A 69 5.49 -15.60 5.39
CA ALA A 69 5.09 -15.10 6.71
C ALA A 69 6.21 -14.25 7.30
N HIS A 70 5.85 -13.06 7.79
CA HIS A 70 6.81 -12.16 8.41
C HIS A 70 7.30 -12.70 9.75
N ASN A 71 8.56 -12.42 10.08
CA ASN A 71 9.14 -12.67 11.40
C ASN A 71 8.62 -11.69 12.47
N HIS A 72 7.95 -10.62 12.06
CA HIS A 72 7.27 -9.64 12.93
C HIS A 72 6.14 -8.95 12.19
N PRO A 73 5.08 -8.48 12.88
CA PRO A 73 3.97 -7.81 12.23
C PRO A 73 4.36 -6.42 11.72
N LEU A 74 4.05 -6.13 10.47
CA LEU A 74 4.20 -4.81 9.83
C LEU A 74 2.88 -4.03 9.95
N LEU A 75 2.60 -3.50 11.15
CA LEU A 75 1.33 -2.87 11.49
C LEU A 75 1.15 -1.51 10.83
N SER A 76 -0.10 -1.10 10.66
CA SER A 76 -0.46 0.27 10.30
C SER A 76 -0.29 1.19 11.52
N LEU A 77 -0.04 2.49 11.28
CA LEU A 77 0.06 3.48 12.35
C LEU A 77 -1.31 4.12 12.64
N GLY A 78 -1.53 4.51 13.91
CA GLY A 78 -2.51 5.51 14.26
C GLY A 78 -2.20 6.82 13.54
N LYS A 79 -3.21 7.64 13.24
CA LYS A 79 -3.03 8.87 12.48
C LYS A 79 -3.88 10.01 13.04
N THR A 80 -3.34 11.22 12.95
CA THR A 80 -4.05 12.46 13.21
C THR A 80 -3.72 13.51 12.15
N THR A 81 -4.58 14.48 11.97
CA THR A 81 -4.34 15.73 11.23
C THR A 81 -4.33 16.93 12.17
N ASN A 82 -4.56 16.69 13.46
CA ASN A 82 -4.59 17.71 14.49
C ASN A 82 -3.21 17.83 15.13
N LEU A 83 -2.57 18.99 14.96
CA LEU A 83 -1.23 19.23 15.48
C LEU A 83 -1.20 19.19 17.02
N GLN A 84 -2.25 19.69 17.68
CA GLN A 84 -2.32 19.66 19.13
C GLN A 84 -2.34 18.23 19.68
N GLU A 85 -3.18 17.37 19.10
CA GLU A 85 -3.23 15.94 19.44
C GLU A 85 -1.88 15.25 19.22
N PHE A 86 -1.17 15.61 18.13
CA PHE A 86 0.16 15.09 17.85
C PHE A 86 1.19 15.56 18.89
N CYS A 87 1.16 16.84 19.29
CA CYS A 87 2.01 17.40 20.34
C CYS A 87 1.79 16.70 21.68
N ASP A 88 0.54 16.52 22.07
CA ASP A 88 0.16 15.96 23.37
C ASP A 88 0.53 14.47 23.46
N TYR A 89 0.49 13.76 22.32
CA TYR A 89 0.84 12.35 22.26
C TYR A 89 2.28 12.05 22.74
N PHE A 90 3.21 12.96 22.45
CA PHE A 90 4.62 12.81 22.79
C PHE A 90 5.07 13.71 23.95
N GLU A 91 4.13 14.29 24.71
CA GLU A 91 4.46 15.25 25.76
C GLU A 91 5.49 14.73 26.76
N GLY A 92 6.53 15.54 27.00
CA GLY A 92 7.56 15.28 27.98
C GLY A 92 8.43 14.05 27.73
N LYS A 93 8.37 13.46 26.55
CA LYS A 93 9.17 12.30 26.16
C LYS A 93 9.98 12.58 24.90
N PRO A 94 11.28 12.20 24.89
CA PRO A 94 12.08 12.28 23.66
C PRO A 94 11.46 11.47 22.52
N MET A 95 11.44 12.07 21.32
CA MET A 95 10.90 11.45 20.14
C MET A 95 11.81 11.65 18.92
N ASN A 96 11.67 10.80 17.92
CA ASN A 96 12.13 11.04 16.56
C ASN A 96 10.94 11.41 15.69
N LEU A 97 11.02 12.55 15.04
CA LEU A 97 10.12 12.97 13.98
C LEU A 97 10.77 12.60 12.65
N MET A 98 10.07 11.87 11.79
CA MET A 98 10.59 11.39 10.53
C MET A 98 9.57 11.56 9.38
N ALA A 99 10.06 11.66 8.15
CA ALA A 99 9.20 11.73 6.98
C ALA A 99 8.39 10.44 6.82
N LYS A 100 7.10 10.57 6.52
CA LYS A 100 6.26 9.45 6.15
C LYS A 100 6.35 9.25 4.65
N MET A 101 7.22 8.33 4.23
CA MET A 101 7.43 8.01 2.84
C MET A 101 6.17 7.40 2.22
N ASP A 102 5.86 7.79 0.99
CA ASP A 102 4.71 7.27 0.23
C ASP A 102 5.19 6.30 -0.87
N GLY A 103 5.20 5.03 -0.54
CA GLY A 103 5.72 3.97 -1.41
C GLY A 103 5.11 2.60 -1.13
N LEU A 104 5.96 1.58 -1.13
CA LEU A 104 5.63 0.20 -0.75
C LEU A 104 6.51 -0.22 0.42
N THR A 105 5.90 -0.49 1.57
CA THR A 105 6.63 -0.98 2.75
C THR A 105 7.25 -2.34 2.48
N ALA A 106 8.52 -2.50 2.86
CA ALA A 106 9.24 -3.76 2.80
C ALA A 106 10.12 -3.96 4.03
N SER A 107 10.37 -5.21 4.37
CA SER A 107 11.35 -5.64 5.36
C SER A 107 12.49 -6.37 4.67
N VAL A 108 13.73 -6.08 5.04
CA VAL A 108 14.92 -6.73 4.50
C VAL A 108 15.72 -7.40 5.61
N VAL A 109 16.22 -8.58 5.33
CA VAL A 109 16.98 -9.40 6.28
C VAL A 109 18.39 -9.63 5.76
N TYR A 110 19.38 -9.30 6.59
CA TYR A 110 20.78 -9.61 6.36
C TYR A 110 21.25 -10.66 7.35
N ARG A 111 22.09 -11.57 6.88
CA ARG A 111 22.85 -12.50 7.71
C ARG A 111 24.30 -12.52 7.27
N ASP A 112 25.19 -12.35 8.23
CA ASP A 112 26.62 -12.31 8.02
C ASP A 112 27.02 -11.31 6.92
N GLY A 113 26.42 -10.14 6.99
CA GLY A 113 26.66 -9.03 6.09
C GLY A 113 26.07 -9.16 4.68
N VAL A 114 25.29 -10.21 4.38
CA VAL A 114 24.73 -10.43 3.04
C VAL A 114 23.21 -10.32 3.08
N LEU A 115 22.62 -9.61 2.11
CA LEU A 115 21.17 -9.55 1.92
C LEU A 115 20.63 -10.96 1.60
N ARG A 116 19.78 -11.49 2.48
CA ARG A 116 19.20 -12.84 2.37
C ARG A 116 17.81 -12.81 1.79
N SER A 117 16.93 -11.99 2.35
CA SER A 117 15.55 -11.85 1.89
C SER A 117 15.08 -10.41 1.94
N ALA A 118 14.07 -10.13 1.13
CA ALA A 118 13.29 -8.92 1.15
C ALA A 118 11.81 -9.29 0.95
N GLU A 119 10.93 -8.73 1.76
CA GLU A 119 9.53 -9.09 1.81
C GLU A 119 8.67 -7.83 1.77
N SER A 120 7.65 -7.80 0.91
CA SER A 120 6.66 -6.71 0.92
C SER A 120 5.71 -6.88 2.11
N ARG A 121 5.15 -5.77 2.62
CA ARG A 121 4.26 -5.78 3.79
C ARG A 121 3.05 -6.72 3.66
N GLY A 122 2.45 -6.85 2.46
CA GLY A 122 1.20 -7.61 2.28
C GLY A 122 0.08 -7.14 3.23
N ASN A 123 -0.49 -8.07 4.00
CA ASN A 123 -1.52 -7.77 5.01
C ASN A 123 -0.94 -7.44 6.40
N GLY A 124 0.38 -7.37 6.53
CA GLY A 124 1.10 -7.12 7.79
C GLY A 124 1.60 -8.39 8.49
N GLU A 125 1.04 -9.55 8.21
CA GLU A 125 1.46 -10.87 8.73
C GLU A 125 2.10 -11.73 7.63
N VAL A 126 1.58 -11.62 6.40
CA VAL A 126 2.04 -12.35 5.22
C VAL A 126 2.27 -11.38 4.08
N GLY A 127 3.49 -11.34 3.57
CA GLY A 127 3.91 -10.55 2.41
C GLY A 127 4.24 -11.42 1.21
N GLU A 128 4.89 -10.78 0.23
CA GLU A 128 5.42 -11.44 -0.97
C GLU A 128 6.94 -11.35 -0.96
N ASP A 129 7.60 -12.42 -1.31
CA ASP A 129 9.06 -12.44 -1.52
C ASP A 129 9.41 -11.57 -2.73
N ILE A 130 10.12 -10.49 -2.46
CA ILE A 130 10.60 -9.52 -3.45
C ILE A 130 12.13 -9.47 -3.51
N THR A 131 12.81 -10.49 -3.00
CA THR A 131 14.27 -10.53 -2.89
C THR A 131 14.97 -10.30 -4.24
N HIS A 132 14.44 -10.90 -5.30
CA HIS A 132 15.01 -10.77 -6.65
C HIS A 132 14.97 -9.32 -7.18
N THR A 133 13.91 -8.56 -6.91
CA THR A 133 13.82 -7.13 -7.27
C THR A 133 14.60 -6.25 -6.29
N ALA A 134 14.57 -6.55 -4.98
CA ALA A 134 15.30 -5.81 -3.97
C ALA A 134 16.81 -5.79 -4.20
N ARG A 135 17.36 -6.86 -4.77
CA ARG A 135 18.78 -6.93 -5.19
C ARG A 135 19.15 -5.90 -6.25
N THR A 136 18.18 -5.33 -6.96
CA THR A 136 18.40 -4.32 -8.01
C THR A 136 18.12 -2.89 -7.56
N PHE A 137 17.71 -2.67 -6.29
CA PHE A 137 17.45 -1.33 -5.78
C PHE A 137 18.74 -0.52 -5.76
N CYS A 138 18.68 0.73 -6.25
CA CYS A 138 19.86 1.51 -6.56
C CYS A 138 20.66 1.96 -5.32
N ASN A 139 20.05 1.98 -4.13
CA ASN A 139 20.67 2.41 -2.88
C ASN A 139 20.69 1.34 -1.79
N LEU A 140 20.15 0.12 -2.05
CA LEU A 140 20.14 -0.95 -1.06
C LEU A 140 21.47 -1.72 -1.09
N PRO A 141 22.29 -1.69 -0.03
CA PRO A 141 23.56 -2.38 -0.01
C PRO A 141 23.34 -3.90 -0.06
N GLN A 142 24.01 -4.58 -1.02
CA GLN A 142 23.94 -6.04 -1.13
C GLN A 142 24.82 -6.74 -0.09
N LYS A 143 25.85 -6.05 0.38
CA LYS A 143 26.76 -6.47 1.44
C LYS A 143 27.02 -5.32 2.39
N ILE A 144 27.02 -5.59 3.68
CA ILE A 144 27.28 -4.63 4.76
C ILE A 144 28.39 -5.18 5.66
N PRO A 145 29.21 -4.33 6.30
CA PRO A 145 30.24 -4.75 7.24
C PRO A 145 29.64 -5.08 8.62
N PHE A 146 28.81 -6.12 8.65
CA PHE A 146 28.07 -6.55 9.85
C PHE A 146 28.05 -8.08 9.91
N GLN A 147 28.34 -8.65 11.09
CA GLN A 147 28.25 -10.08 11.35
C GLN A 147 27.07 -10.36 12.27
N GLY A 148 26.35 -11.45 12.00
CA GLY A 148 25.11 -11.78 12.70
C GLY A 148 23.86 -11.45 11.88
N GLU A 149 22.71 -11.21 12.54
CA GLU A 149 21.45 -10.95 11.88
C GLU A 149 21.00 -9.50 12.03
N LEU A 150 20.58 -8.89 10.92
CA LEU A 150 20.03 -7.53 10.88
C LEU A 150 18.70 -7.55 10.13
N ILE A 151 17.64 -6.98 10.73
CA ILE A 151 16.31 -6.83 10.14
C ILE A 151 15.97 -5.36 10.09
N VAL A 152 15.72 -4.85 8.87
CA VAL A 152 15.45 -3.43 8.62
C VAL A 152 14.14 -3.27 7.89
N ASP A 153 13.23 -2.47 8.45
CA ASP A 153 12.00 -2.07 7.80
C ASP A 153 12.21 -0.73 7.08
N GLY A 154 11.67 -0.62 5.89
CA GLY A 154 11.82 0.56 5.06
C GLY A 154 10.68 0.73 4.07
N GLU A 155 10.78 1.78 3.30
CA GLU A 155 9.84 2.07 2.21
C GLU A 155 10.57 2.02 0.88
N CYS A 156 10.05 1.20 -0.05
CA CYS A 156 10.46 1.24 -1.44
C CYS A 156 9.81 2.43 -2.12
N ILE A 157 10.60 3.31 -2.71
CA ILE A 157 10.12 4.51 -3.39
C ILE A 157 10.71 4.66 -4.79
N ILE A 158 10.03 5.46 -5.61
CA ILE A 158 10.57 6.11 -6.81
C ILE A 158 10.42 7.61 -6.60
N ASP A 159 11.53 8.37 -6.65
CA ASP A 159 11.50 9.80 -6.46
C ASP A 159 10.81 10.53 -7.63
N TYR A 160 10.32 11.75 -7.40
CA TYR A 160 9.61 12.54 -8.41
C TYR A 160 10.43 12.80 -9.69
N PRO A 161 11.74 13.10 -9.64
CA PRO A 161 12.57 13.22 -10.85
C PRO A 161 12.57 11.93 -11.69
N THR A 162 12.77 10.79 -11.05
CA THR A 162 12.75 9.48 -11.70
C THR A 162 11.35 9.13 -12.23
N PHE A 163 10.31 9.40 -11.46
CA PHE A 163 8.92 9.22 -11.89
C PHE A 163 8.59 10.00 -13.16
N ARG A 164 8.96 11.30 -13.20
CA ARG A 164 8.76 12.14 -14.40
C ARG A 164 9.53 11.61 -15.61
N ARG A 165 10.77 11.15 -15.41
CA ARG A 165 11.60 10.55 -16.47
C ARG A 165 10.94 9.30 -17.05
N ILE A 166 10.42 8.41 -16.20
CA ILE A 166 9.77 7.17 -16.62
C ILE A 166 8.49 7.48 -17.42
N ASN A 167 7.63 8.37 -16.94
CA ASN A 167 6.41 8.76 -17.66
C ASN A 167 6.69 9.42 -19.02
N GLN A 168 7.84 10.08 -19.18
CA GLN A 168 8.27 10.61 -20.48
C GLN A 168 8.78 9.53 -21.44
N GLN A 169 9.37 8.45 -20.92
CA GLN A 169 10.00 7.39 -21.71
C GLN A 169 9.06 6.23 -22.04
N GLU A 170 8.21 5.84 -21.08
CA GLU A 170 7.23 4.78 -21.26
C GLU A 170 5.92 5.40 -21.78
N GLN A 171 5.29 4.77 -22.79
CA GLN A 171 4.00 5.23 -23.33
C GLN A 171 2.82 5.05 -22.34
N THR A 172 3.09 4.55 -21.16
CA THR A 172 2.10 4.32 -20.10
C THR A 172 2.20 5.46 -19.08
N GLU A 173 1.12 6.21 -18.92
CA GLU A 173 1.04 7.28 -17.94
C GLU A 173 0.73 6.71 -16.55
N TYR A 174 1.74 6.64 -15.70
CA TYR A 174 1.57 6.33 -14.28
C TYR A 174 1.06 7.56 -13.54
N LYS A 175 0.03 7.41 -12.73
CA LYS A 175 -0.64 8.54 -12.06
C LYS A 175 0.12 9.10 -10.87
N ASN A 176 0.85 8.27 -10.12
CA ASN A 176 1.67 8.69 -8.99
C ASN A 176 2.87 7.75 -8.74
N PRO A 177 3.91 8.20 -8.01
CA PRO A 177 5.10 7.41 -7.71
C PRO A 177 4.78 6.11 -6.94
N ARG A 178 3.81 6.14 -6.01
CA ARG A 178 3.41 4.98 -5.21
C ARG A 178 2.87 3.83 -6.06
N ASN A 179 2.00 4.13 -7.02
CA ASN A 179 1.45 3.12 -7.93
C ASN A 179 2.54 2.54 -8.82
N LEU A 180 3.45 3.39 -9.31
CA LEU A 180 4.58 2.96 -10.12
C LEU A 180 5.51 2.03 -9.33
N VAL A 181 5.95 2.41 -8.12
CA VAL A 181 6.85 1.58 -7.31
C VAL A 181 6.20 0.26 -6.90
N SER A 182 4.93 0.29 -6.50
CA SER A 182 4.19 -0.92 -6.10
C SER A 182 4.09 -1.93 -7.25
N GLY A 183 3.83 -1.47 -8.47
CA GLY A 183 3.84 -2.30 -9.66
C GLY A 183 5.24 -2.77 -10.06
N THR A 184 6.26 -1.94 -9.85
CA THR A 184 7.66 -2.24 -10.21
C THR A 184 8.27 -3.30 -9.29
N VAL A 185 8.10 -3.16 -7.99
CA VAL A 185 8.67 -4.10 -6.99
C VAL A 185 8.09 -5.50 -7.13
N ARG A 186 6.85 -5.62 -7.60
CA ARG A 186 6.16 -6.90 -7.83
C ARG A 186 6.38 -7.49 -9.22
N GLN A 187 7.25 -6.93 -10.03
CA GLN A 187 7.60 -7.52 -11.32
C GLN A 187 8.29 -8.86 -11.14
N LEU A 188 7.96 -9.81 -12.00
CA LEU A 188 8.60 -11.12 -12.00
C LEU A 188 10.03 -11.07 -12.57
N ASP A 189 10.29 -10.09 -13.42
CA ASP A 189 11.60 -9.82 -14.02
C ASP A 189 12.25 -8.61 -13.33
N SER A 190 13.35 -8.85 -12.62
CA SER A 190 14.07 -7.82 -11.87
C SER A 190 14.72 -6.74 -12.75
N ARG A 191 14.87 -6.96 -14.08
CA ARG A 191 15.37 -5.94 -15.02
C ARG A 191 14.50 -4.69 -15.01
N VAL A 192 13.18 -4.85 -14.89
CA VAL A 192 12.24 -3.72 -14.83
C VAL A 192 12.53 -2.86 -13.60
N SER A 193 12.74 -3.48 -12.44
CA SER A 193 13.09 -2.77 -11.21
C SER A 193 14.42 -2.04 -11.32
N ALA A 194 15.44 -2.69 -11.90
CA ALA A 194 16.75 -2.10 -12.13
C ALA A 194 16.69 -0.84 -13.02
N GLN A 195 15.92 -0.89 -14.12
CA GLN A 195 15.77 0.23 -15.06
C GLN A 195 15.01 1.41 -14.46
N ARG A 196 14.05 1.14 -13.57
CA ARG A 196 13.22 2.16 -12.94
C ARG A 196 13.86 2.83 -11.73
N GLY A 197 14.99 2.31 -11.22
CA GLY A 197 15.76 2.95 -10.17
C GLY A 197 15.01 3.04 -8.84
N VAL A 198 14.43 1.94 -8.39
CA VAL A 198 13.76 1.85 -7.06
C VAL A 198 14.79 2.10 -5.97
N LYS A 199 14.42 2.91 -4.97
CA LYS A 199 15.17 3.17 -3.74
C LYS A 199 14.49 2.48 -2.56
N PHE A 200 15.30 2.04 -1.59
CA PHE A 200 14.85 1.58 -0.28
C PHE A 200 15.25 2.62 0.77
N ILE A 201 14.29 3.20 1.48
CA ILE A 201 14.52 4.20 2.53
C ILE A 201 14.22 3.54 3.88
N ALA A 202 15.27 3.31 4.67
CA ALA A 202 15.15 2.64 5.97
C ALA A 202 14.49 3.58 6.99
N TRP A 203 13.46 3.11 7.68
CA TRP A 203 12.78 3.89 8.73
C TRP A 203 12.72 3.19 10.10
N LYS A 204 13.17 1.93 10.18
CA LYS A 204 13.27 1.20 11.45
C LYS A 204 14.32 0.10 11.39
N LEU A 205 15.18 0.06 12.37
CA LEU A 205 15.96 -1.13 12.69
C LEU A 205 15.10 -2.00 13.62
N TYR A 206 14.52 -3.08 13.08
CA TYR A 206 13.65 -3.93 13.87
C TYR A 206 14.46 -4.81 14.83
N ALA A 207 15.53 -5.44 14.34
CA ALA A 207 16.41 -6.28 15.14
C ALA A 207 17.85 -6.20 14.60
N ALA A 208 18.79 -6.26 15.52
CA ALA A 208 20.21 -6.49 15.23
C ALA A 208 20.79 -7.38 16.33
N SER A 209 21.42 -8.48 15.95
CA SER A 209 22.11 -9.39 16.86
C SER A 209 23.49 -9.73 16.33
N ASP A 210 24.44 -9.97 17.25
CA ASP A 210 25.77 -10.43 16.91
C ASP A 210 25.81 -11.90 16.44
N GLU A 211 26.99 -12.43 16.14
CA GLU A 211 27.21 -13.85 15.74
C GLU A 211 26.71 -14.84 16.82
N ALA A 212 26.68 -14.46 18.08
CA ALA A 212 26.18 -15.26 19.18
C ALA A 212 24.66 -15.19 19.35
N GLY A 213 23.99 -14.34 18.57
CA GLY A 213 22.55 -14.08 18.64
C GLY A 213 22.14 -13.10 19.76
N SER A 214 23.11 -12.38 20.36
CA SER A 214 22.83 -11.40 21.40
C SER A 214 22.38 -10.08 20.77
N PRO A 215 21.26 -9.45 21.25
CA PRO A 215 20.80 -8.17 20.73
C PRO A 215 21.83 -7.05 20.96
N LEU A 216 21.99 -6.16 19.97
CA LEU A 216 22.87 -5.02 20.07
C LEU A 216 22.21 -3.86 20.83
N ASP A 217 23.04 -3.06 21.53
CA ASP A 217 22.60 -1.87 22.24
C ASP A 217 22.04 -0.79 21.31
N ASP A 218 22.48 -0.75 20.05
CA ASP A 218 22.00 0.17 19.02
C ASP A 218 20.50 0.05 18.74
N THR A 219 19.86 -1.07 19.10
CA THR A 219 18.41 -1.26 18.98
C THR A 219 17.60 -0.61 20.09
N LYS A 220 18.24 -0.04 21.12
CA LYS A 220 17.56 0.54 22.30
C LYS A 220 16.87 1.86 22.01
N THR A 221 17.39 2.65 21.06
CA THR A 221 16.79 3.94 20.68
C THR A 221 16.70 4.08 19.16
N TYR A 222 15.74 4.86 18.66
CA TYR A 222 15.67 5.19 17.24
C TYR A 222 16.91 5.95 16.77
N SER A 223 17.44 6.88 17.59
CA SER A 223 18.64 7.67 17.23
C SER A 223 19.88 6.79 17.05
N SER A 224 20.12 5.82 17.94
CA SER A 224 21.25 4.88 17.79
C SER A 224 21.04 3.92 16.62
N ALA A 225 19.79 3.47 16.40
CA ALA A 225 19.44 2.61 15.29
C ALA A 225 19.69 3.28 13.92
N PHE A 226 19.30 4.54 13.78
CA PHE A 226 19.53 5.30 12.54
C PHE A 226 21.03 5.54 12.31
N ALA A 227 21.78 5.91 13.34
CA ALA A 227 23.23 6.08 13.25
C ALA A 227 23.95 4.78 12.83
N LEU A 228 23.50 3.62 13.33
CA LEU A 228 24.02 2.32 12.90
C LEU A 228 23.66 2.04 11.43
N LEU A 229 22.43 2.26 11.02
CA LEU A 229 21.99 2.03 9.64
C LEU A 229 22.77 2.90 8.64
N GLU A 230 22.97 4.19 8.94
CA GLU A 230 23.79 5.09 8.11
C GLU A 230 25.26 4.60 8.02
N LYS A 231 25.85 4.19 9.14
CA LYS A 231 27.19 3.60 9.16
C LYS A 231 27.31 2.33 8.32
N LEU A 232 26.25 1.55 8.24
CA LEU A 232 26.18 0.34 7.42
C LEU A 232 25.88 0.63 5.93
N GLY A 233 25.64 1.90 5.57
CA GLY A 233 25.43 2.35 4.19
C GLY A 233 23.96 2.36 3.74
N PHE A 234 23.01 2.28 4.65
CA PHE A 234 21.61 2.49 4.32
C PHE A 234 21.29 3.97 4.15
N GLU A 235 20.42 4.29 3.22
CA GLU A 235 19.76 5.58 3.17
C GLU A 235 18.60 5.58 4.17
N VAL A 236 18.72 6.38 5.23
CA VAL A 236 17.74 6.49 6.29
C VAL A 236 16.73 7.57 5.95
N VAL A 237 15.50 7.38 6.38
CA VAL A 237 14.42 8.37 6.23
C VAL A 237 14.85 9.72 6.80
N PRO A 238 14.55 10.85 6.13
CA PRO A 238 14.76 12.18 6.71
C PRO A 238 14.08 12.26 8.08
N HIS A 239 14.87 12.60 9.11
CA HIS A 239 14.42 12.57 10.50
C HIS A 239 15.12 13.62 11.33
N VAL A 240 14.52 13.98 12.48
CA VAL A 240 15.09 14.82 13.52
C VAL A 240 14.77 14.26 14.90
N TYR A 241 15.75 14.29 15.79
CA TYR A 241 15.56 13.97 17.19
C TYR A 241 15.07 15.20 17.97
N LEU A 242 13.99 15.05 18.72
CA LEU A 242 13.43 16.07 19.60
C LEU A 242 13.47 15.58 21.05
N ASP A 243 14.15 16.32 21.92
CA ASP A 243 14.17 16.01 23.37
C ASP A 243 12.78 16.23 23.99
N ASN A 244 11.94 17.04 23.35
CA ASN A 244 10.54 17.29 23.67
C ASN A 244 10.30 17.81 25.12
N ARG A 245 11.31 18.49 25.68
CA ARG A 245 11.27 19.14 26.99
C ARG A 245 11.21 20.64 26.80
N TYR A 246 10.01 21.19 26.78
CA TYR A 246 9.75 22.60 26.58
C TYR A 246 9.16 23.20 27.85
N GLN A 247 9.34 24.51 28.02
CA GLN A 247 8.85 25.23 29.21
C GLN A 247 7.33 25.35 29.23
N ASP A 248 6.74 25.46 28.06
CA ASP A 248 5.31 25.59 27.85
C ASP A 248 4.86 24.93 26.54
N GLU A 249 3.57 24.79 26.39
CA GLU A 249 2.90 24.13 25.23
C GLU A 249 3.13 24.91 23.93
N ALA A 250 3.11 26.24 23.96
CA ALA A 250 3.30 27.07 22.79
C ALA A 250 4.71 26.89 22.22
N SER A 251 5.75 26.93 23.05
CA SER A 251 7.15 26.71 22.65
C SER A 251 7.36 25.31 22.04
N ARG A 252 6.69 24.31 22.61
CA ARG A 252 6.73 22.93 22.06
C ARG A 252 6.11 22.87 20.67
N ARG A 253 4.94 23.46 20.52
CA ARG A 253 4.22 23.50 19.25
C ARG A 253 5.02 24.22 18.17
N ASP A 254 5.54 25.41 18.46
CA ASP A 254 6.32 26.23 17.53
C ASP A 254 7.59 25.49 17.08
N ALA A 255 8.29 24.82 18.01
CA ALA A 255 9.47 24.02 17.67
C ALA A 255 9.11 22.83 16.79
N LEU A 256 8.00 22.14 17.08
CA LEU A 256 7.55 21.01 16.27
C LEU A 256 7.13 21.45 14.86
N GLU A 257 6.37 22.56 14.74
CA GLU A 257 5.99 23.12 13.42
C GLU A 257 7.24 23.48 12.60
N THR A 258 8.24 24.10 13.21
CA THR A 258 9.51 24.44 12.54
C THR A 258 10.22 23.20 11.99
N GLU A 259 10.34 22.14 12.78
CA GLU A 259 10.99 20.90 12.34
C GLU A 259 10.16 20.13 11.30
N MET A 260 8.84 20.20 11.42
CA MET A 260 7.94 19.61 10.41
C MET A 260 8.11 20.29 9.05
N GLU A 261 8.18 21.62 9.01
CA GLU A 261 8.44 22.39 7.79
C GLU A 261 9.82 22.09 7.21
N ALA A 262 10.86 22.03 8.05
CA ALA A 262 12.22 21.72 7.63
C ALA A 262 12.32 20.32 6.98
N LEU A 263 11.68 19.32 7.57
CA LEU A 263 11.63 17.96 7.00
C LEU A 263 10.87 17.92 5.67
N GLN A 264 9.77 18.67 5.55
CA GLN A 264 9.03 18.76 4.28
C GLN A 264 9.90 19.38 3.17
N GLN A 265 10.62 20.45 3.48
CA GLN A 265 11.52 21.11 2.55
C GLN A 265 12.67 20.20 2.13
N ASP A 266 13.29 19.45 3.06
CA ASP A 266 14.34 18.48 2.77
C ASP A 266 13.84 17.35 1.84
N CYS A 267 12.65 16.79 2.13
CA CYS A 267 12.03 15.79 1.28
C CYS A 267 11.72 16.33 -0.12
N ALA A 268 11.20 17.55 -0.21
CA ALA A 268 10.90 18.20 -1.49
C ALA A 268 12.18 18.44 -2.31
N ALA A 269 13.28 18.87 -1.67
CA ALA A 269 14.58 19.06 -2.31
C ALA A 269 15.16 17.74 -2.84
N LYS A 270 14.97 16.64 -2.12
CA LYS A 270 15.36 15.27 -2.53
C LYS A 270 14.41 14.66 -3.56
N GLY A 271 13.25 15.28 -3.79
CA GLY A 271 12.19 14.75 -4.63
C GLY A 271 11.49 13.53 -4.05
N PHE A 272 11.52 13.33 -2.75
CA PHE A 272 10.92 12.19 -2.09
C PHE A 272 9.40 12.32 -1.98
N PRO A 273 8.63 11.30 -2.37
CA PRO A 273 7.19 11.27 -2.15
C PRO A 273 6.89 11.02 -0.66
N ILE A 274 6.17 11.95 -0.03
CA ILE A 274 5.73 11.84 1.36
C ILE A 274 4.24 12.17 1.49
N ASP A 275 3.54 11.52 2.43
CA ASP A 275 2.12 11.75 2.70
C ASP A 275 1.85 12.27 4.11
N GLY A 276 2.90 12.59 4.85
CA GLY A 276 2.86 13.06 6.23
C GLY A 276 4.20 12.95 6.92
N LEU A 277 4.16 12.96 8.23
CA LEU A 277 5.30 12.72 9.12
C LEU A 277 4.93 11.63 10.12
N VAL A 278 5.93 11.03 10.77
CA VAL A 278 5.73 10.04 11.84
C VAL A 278 6.55 10.47 13.05
N GLY A 279 5.88 10.62 14.18
CA GLY A 279 6.55 10.68 15.47
C GLY A 279 6.69 9.28 16.05
N SER A 280 7.83 8.99 16.67
CA SER A 280 8.06 7.74 17.40
C SER A 280 8.81 8.05 18.68
N PHE A 281 8.42 7.46 19.81
CA PHE A 281 9.20 7.59 21.05
C PHE A 281 10.63 7.09 20.81
N ASN A 282 11.63 7.88 21.22
CA ASN A 282 13.02 7.51 20.94
C ASN A 282 13.46 6.23 21.69
N ASP A 283 12.99 6.03 22.92
CA ASP A 283 13.23 4.81 23.70
C ASP A 283 12.33 3.69 23.20
N VAL A 284 12.94 2.67 22.61
CA VAL A 284 12.23 1.52 22.00
C VAL A 284 11.54 0.69 23.09
N ALA A 285 12.19 0.45 24.24
CA ALA A 285 11.63 -0.36 25.32
C ALA A 285 10.40 0.34 25.95
N TYR A 286 10.50 1.67 26.17
CA TYR A 286 9.34 2.46 26.58
C TYR A 286 8.21 2.37 25.55
N GLY A 287 8.52 2.59 24.29
CA GLY A 287 7.51 2.49 23.22
C GLY A 287 6.79 1.15 23.19
N LEU A 288 7.53 0.05 23.27
CA LEU A 288 6.96 -1.30 23.30
C LEU A 288 6.12 -1.56 24.55
N SER A 289 6.47 -0.95 25.71
CA SER A 289 5.70 -1.08 26.94
C SER A 289 4.29 -0.49 26.88
N LEU A 290 4.04 0.44 25.94
CA LEU A 290 2.72 1.02 25.69
C LEU A 290 1.76 0.05 24.97
N GLY A 291 2.31 -1.03 24.40
CA GLY A 291 1.55 -2.04 23.67
C GLY A 291 0.98 -1.53 22.35
N SER A 292 -0.08 -2.20 21.90
CA SER A 292 -0.82 -1.83 20.69
C SER A 292 -2.32 -1.79 20.95
N THR A 293 -3.06 -1.04 20.14
CA THR A 293 -4.49 -1.26 19.95
C THR A 293 -4.68 -2.51 19.08
N GLY A 294 -5.92 -2.93 18.82
CA GLY A 294 -6.16 -4.10 17.93
C GLY A 294 -5.52 -3.96 16.53
N HIS A 295 -5.14 -2.73 16.11
CA HIS A 295 -4.64 -2.48 14.75
C HIS A 295 -3.40 -1.57 14.67
N HIS A 296 -3.05 -0.84 15.74
CA HIS A 296 -1.98 0.17 15.70
C HIS A 296 -1.07 0.09 16.92
N PRO A 297 0.26 0.17 16.75
CA PRO A 297 1.19 0.29 17.86
C PRO A 297 1.04 1.67 18.51
N LYS A 298 1.19 1.72 19.84
CA LYS A 298 1.12 2.98 20.59
C LYS A 298 2.46 3.69 20.73
N HIS A 299 3.53 3.16 20.15
CA HIS A 299 4.85 3.81 20.21
C HIS A 299 5.05 4.87 19.14
N SER A 300 4.15 4.95 18.13
CA SER A 300 4.27 5.87 17.01
C SER A 300 2.90 6.40 16.60
N LEU A 301 2.88 7.64 16.14
CA LEU A 301 1.69 8.30 15.58
C LEU A 301 2.06 8.98 14.27
N ALA A 302 1.24 8.84 13.24
CA ALA A 302 1.40 9.53 11.97
C ALA A 302 0.64 10.86 11.98
N PHE A 303 1.33 11.94 11.63
CA PHE A 303 0.72 13.22 11.29
C PHE A 303 0.54 13.30 9.78
N LYS A 304 -0.71 13.32 9.33
CA LYS A 304 -1.03 13.43 7.91
C LYS A 304 -1.14 14.87 7.49
N PHE A 305 -0.50 15.24 6.38
CA PHE A 305 -0.76 16.53 5.73
C PHE A 305 -2.22 16.57 5.30
N TYR A 306 -2.79 17.77 5.26
CA TYR A 306 -4.17 17.95 4.80
C TYR A 306 -4.35 17.21 3.49
N GLN A 307 -5.37 16.34 3.44
CA GLN A 307 -5.78 15.74 2.18
C GLN A 307 -6.31 16.89 1.31
N ASP A 308 -5.87 16.94 0.05
CA ASP A 308 -6.42 17.92 -0.90
C ASP A 308 -7.93 17.77 -0.91
N ARG A 309 -8.62 18.84 -0.51
CA ARG A 309 -10.07 18.95 -0.58
C ARG A 309 -10.43 19.23 -2.03
N ASN A 310 -11.04 18.27 -2.69
CA ASN A 310 -11.45 18.43 -4.07
C ASN A 310 -12.92 18.82 -4.13
N GLU A 311 -13.20 19.96 -4.74
CA GLU A 311 -14.55 20.47 -4.92
C GLU A 311 -15.18 19.83 -6.16
N THR A 312 -16.46 19.45 -6.03
CA THR A 312 -17.25 18.89 -7.13
C THR A 312 -18.73 19.16 -6.90
N VAL A 313 -19.57 18.91 -7.91
CA VAL A 313 -21.01 19.17 -7.84
C VAL A 313 -21.77 17.87 -7.62
N LEU A 314 -22.60 17.83 -6.57
CA LEU A 314 -23.50 16.70 -6.25
C LEU A 314 -24.59 16.61 -7.32
N ARG A 315 -24.64 15.49 -8.06
CA ARG A 315 -25.60 15.28 -9.15
C ARG A 315 -26.77 14.44 -8.75
N ASP A 316 -26.54 13.42 -7.90
CA ASP A 316 -27.59 12.50 -7.43
C ASP A 316 -27.19 11.85 -6.11
N ILE A 317 -28.15 11.25 -5.42
CA ILE A 317 -27.93 10.33 -4.30
C ILE A 317 -28.65 9.02 -4.62
N GLU A 318 -27.86 8.00 -4.98
CA GLU A 318 -28.37 6.67 -5.21
C GLU A 318 -28.59 5.94 -3.88
N TRP A 319 -29.68 5.18 -3.79
CA TRP A 319 -30.05 4.41 -2.61
C TRP A 319 -30.02 2.92 -2.89
N SER A 320 -29.19 2.17 -2.17
CA SER A 320 -29.06 0.71 -2.31
C SER A 320 -29.53 -0.01 -1.04
N THR A 321 -30.36 -1.04 -1.20
CA THR A 321 -30.86 -1.85 -0.09
C THR A 321 -29.97 -3.07 0.12
N ASN A 322 -29.42 -3.23 1.32
CA ASN A 322 -28.56 -4.36 1.68
C ASN A 322 -29.34 -5.56 2.25
N ARG A 323 -28.63 -6.65 2.57
CA ARG A 323 -29.20 -7.91 3.06
C ARG A 323 -29.97 -7.81 4.40
N THR A 324 -29.73 -6.76 5.18
CA THR A 324 -30.45 -6.50 6.45
C THR A 324 -31.65 -5.60 6.25
N GLY A 325 -31.92 -5.14 5.02
CA GLY A 325 -32.97 -4.20 4.69
C GLY A 325 -32.57 -2.74 4.86
N GLN A 326 -31.37 -2.42 5.34
CA GLN A 326 -30.89 -1.06 5.44
C GLN A 326 -30.68 -0.48 4.04
N VAL A 327 -31.13 0.78 3.86
CA VAL A 327 -31.06 1.50 2.59
C VAL A 327 -29.96 2.56 2.70
N ASN A 328 -28.84 2.30 2.02
CA ASN A 328 -27.62 3.09 2.13
C ASN A 328 -27.53 4.13 1.01
N PRO A 329 -27.24 5.41 1.34
CA PRO A 329 -27.04 6.46 0.34
C PRO A 329 -25.60 6.48 -0.20
N VAL A 330 -25.51 6.73 -1.50
CA VAL A 330 -24.24 6.93 -2.23
C VAL A 330 -24.35 8.22 -3.03
N ALA A 331 -23.51 9.21 -2.72
CA ALA A 331 -23.40 10.44 -3.50
C ALA A 331 -22.85 10.15 -4.88
N ILE A 332 -23.46 10.70 -5.90
CA ILE A 332 -23.01 10.73 -7.29
C ILE A 332 -22.69 12.19 -7.62
N PHE A 333 -21.49 12.46 -8.10
CA PHE A 333 -21.01 13.81 -8.37
C PHE A 333 -20.17 13.87 -9.65
N ASP A 334 -19.92 15.07 -10.14
CA ASP A 334 -19.07 15.26 -11.30
C ASP A 334 -17.70 14.62 -11.06
N PRO A 335 -17.14 13.92 -12.04
CA PRO A 335 -15.85 13.24 -11.87
C PRO A 335 -14.75 14.22 -11.44
N VAL A 336 -14.03 13.86 -10.38
CA VAL A 336 -12.92 14.64 -9.84
C VAL A 336 -11.69 13.74 -9.66
N GLU A 337 -10.51 14.27 -9.99
CA GLU A 337 -9.23 13.56 -9.82
C GLU A 337 -8.75 13.70 -8.38
N ILE A 338 -8.58 12.56 -7.68
CA ILE A 338 -8.06 12.50 -6.31
C ILE A 338 -6.97 11.43 -6.25
N ASP A 339 -5.73 11.81 -5.88
CA ASP A 339 -4.57 10.91 -5.81
C ASP A 339 -4.38 10.07 -7.10
N GLY A 340 -4.47 10.74 -8.26
CA GLY A 340 -4.28 10.09 -9.55
C GLY A 340 -5.36 9.07 -9.94
N THR A 341 -6.56 9.17 -9.36
CA THR A 341 -7.71 8.33 -9.69
C THR A 341 -8.95 9.20 -9.86
N THR A 342 -9.69 8.99 -10.93
CA THR A 342 -10.98 9.65 -11.15
C THR A 342 -12.04 9.04 -10.25
N VAL A 343 -12.69 9.87 -9.42
CA VAL A 343 -13.74 9.49 -8.48
C VAL A 343 -15.01 10.25 -8.84
N SER A 344 -16.15 9.56 -8.85
CA SER A 344 -17.48 10.15 -9.10
C SER A 344 -18.55 9.65 -8.14
N ARG A 345 -18.17 8.83 -7.15
CA ARG A 345 -19.09 8.20 -6.18
C ARG A 345 -18.45 8.18 -4.79
N ALA A 346 -19.25 8.46 -3.76
CA ALA A 346 -18.82 8.37 -2.37
C ALA A 346 -19.95 7.89 -1.45
N SER A 347 -19.66 7.08 -0.43
CA SER A 347 -20.65 6.68 0.56
C SER A 347 -21.04 7.88 1.43
N LEU A 348 -22.35 8.03 1.69
CA LEU A 348 -22.92 8.98 2.67
C LEU A 348 -23.33 8.28 3.96
N ASN A 349 -23.11 6.97 4.06
CA ASN A 349 -23.34 6.09 5.21
C ASN A 349 -24.81 6.05 5.71
N ASN A 350 -25.44 7.19 5.99
CA ASN A 350 -26.78 7.24 6.58
C ASN A 350 -27.48 8.60 6.33
N VAL A 351 -28.75 8.69 6.74
CA VAL A 351 -29.58 9.91 6.60
C VAL A 351 -29.03 11.07 7.42
N SER A 352 -28.48 10.81 8.62
CA SER A 352 -27.95 11.87 9.49
C SER A 352 -26.84 12.66 8.81
N ILE A 353 -25.92 12.00 8.08
CA ILE A 353 -24.85 12.66 7.34
C ILE A 353 -25.40 13.60 6.26
N ILE A 354 -26.44 13.20 5.54
CA ILE A 354 -27.08 14.05 4.53
C ILE A 354 -27.67 15.30 5.17
N LYS A 355 -28.30 15.15 6.35
CA LYS A 355 -28.89 16.25 7.11
C LYS A 355 -27.81 17.16 7.72
N GLU A 356 -26.75 16.58 8.32
CA GLU A 356 -25.62 17.31 8.92
C GLU A 356 -24.88 18.15 7.89
N LEU A 357 -24.68 17.60 6.69
CA LEU A 357 -24.07 18.32 5.57
C LEU A 357 -25.05 19.24 4.82
N GLU A 358 -26.33 19.26 5.20
CA GLU A 358 -27.37 20.09 4.56
C GLU A 358 -27.39 19.93 3.04
N LEU A 359 -27.29 18.66 2.53
CA LEU A 359 -27.13 18.38 1.11
C LEU A 359 -28.37 18.70 0.29
N GLY A 360 -28.13 19.12 -0.94
CA GLY A 360 -29.12 19.23 -2.02
C GLY A 360 -28.48 18.95 -3.38
N LEU A 361 -29.30 18.50 -4.34
CA LEU A 361 -28.78 18.27 -5.69
C LEU A 361 -28.33 19.58 -6.33
N GLY A 362 -27.15 19.58 -6.91
CA GLY A 362 -26.50 20.78 -7.46
C GLY A 362 -25.56 21.50 -6.49
N ASP A 363 -25.50 21.07 -5.23
CA ASP A 363 -24.57 21.65 -4.25
C ASP A 363 -23.11 21.38 -4.63
N THR A 364 -22.25 22.34 -4.32
CA THR A 364 -20.80 22.17 -4.36
C THR A 364 -20.35 21.49 -3.08
N ILE A 365 -19.83 20.28 -3.21
CA ILE A 365 -19.37 19.43 -2.10
C ILE A 365 -17.86 19.25 -2.16
N THR A 366 -17.26 18.97 -1.01
CA THR A 366 -15.86 18.62 -0.90
C THR A 366 -15.70 17.11 -0.70
N VAL A 367 -14.87 16.51 -1.55
CA VAL A 367 -14.59 15.07 -1.53
C VAL A 367 -13.10 14.80 -1.26
N ILE A 368 -12.83 13.82 -0.41
CA ILE A 368 -11.49 13.30 -0.14
C ILE A 368 -11.48 11.79 -0.31
N LYS A 369 -10.30 11.17 -0.36
CA LYS A 369 -10.16 9.72 -0.15
C LYS A 369 -9.75 9.41 1.28
N ALA A 370 -10.68 8.89 2.06
CA ALA A 370 -10.34 8.35 3.38
C ALA A 370 -9.37 7.16 3.20
N ASN A 371 -8.25 7.19 3.93
CA ASN A 371 -7.20 6.18 3.84
C ASN A 371 -6.61 5.99 2.42
N GLN A 372 -6.66 7.02 1.56
CA GLN A 372 -6.21 6.99 0.15
C GLN A 372 -6.97 5.98 -0.74
N ILE A 373 -8.05 5.41 -0.26
CA ILE A 373 -8.79 4.35 -0.96
C ILE A 373 -10.28 4.69 -1.09
N ILE A 374 -10.94 5.08 0.01
CA ILE A 374 -12.41 5.20 0.07
C ILE A 374 -12.83 6.65 -0.11
N PRO A 375 -13.56 7.00 -1.20
CA PRO A 375 -14.11 8.34 -1.37
C PRO A 375 -15.14 8.67 -0.29
N MET A 376 -15.05 9.87 0.28
CA MET A 376 -15.95 10.37 1.30
C MET A 376 -16.26 11.85 1.06
N VAL A 377 -17.52 12.23 1.20
CA VAL A 377 -17.94 13.63 1.24
C VAL A 377 -17.66 14.18 2.64
N THR A 378 -16.85 15.23 2.73
CA THR A 378 -16.44 15.82 4.02
C THR A 378 -17.12 17.13 4.35
N ASP A 379 -17.53 17.88 3.34
CA ASP A 379 -18.20 19.16 3.56
C ASP A 379 -19.14 19.48 2.38
N ASN A 380 -20.06 20.41 2.62
CA ASN A 380 -20.95 20.98 1.61
C ASN A 380 -20.81 22.52 1.67
N LEU A 381 -20.24 23.12 0.63
CA LEU A 381 -19.97 24.54 0.58
C LEU A 381 -21.23 25.38 0.30
N THR A 382 -22.23 24.79 -0.35
CA THR A 382 -23.48 25.46 -0.71
C THR A 382 -24.52 25.39 0.40
N ARG A 383 -24.66 24.23 1.06
CA ARG A 383 -25.59 23.95 2.15
C ARG A 383 -27.05 24.32 1.83
N SER A 384 -27.54 23.84 0.70
CA SER A 384 -28.90 24.17 0.25
C SER A 384 -30.01 23.51 1.06
N ALA A 385 -29.71 22.41 1.76
CA ALA A 385 -30.63 21.60 2.56
C ALA A 385 -31.91 21.15 1.78
N SER A 386 -31.80 21.07 0.45
CA SER A 386 -32.94 20.88 -0.45
C SER A 386 -33.21 19.42 -0.81
N TYR A 387 -32.41 18.45 -0.27
CA TYR A 387 -32.55 17.05 -0.65
C TYR A 387 -33.86 16.42 -0.12
N VAL A 388 -34.59 15.76 -1.01
CA VAL A 388 -35.84 15.06 -0.68
C VAL A 388 -35.57 13.57 -0.55
N PHE A 389 -35.77 13.02 0.65
CA PHE A 389 -35.50 11.61 0.95
C PHE A 389 -36.53 10.69 0.28
N PRO A 390 -36.11 9.50 -0.17
CA PRO A 390 -37.04 8.52 -0.71
C PRO A 390 -37.98 8.00 0.38
N THR A 391 -39.23 7.87 0.04
CA THR A 391 -40.30 7.34 0.93
C THR A 391 -40.62 5.88 0.63
N VAL A 392 -40.16 5.37 -0.53
CA VAL A 392 -40.38 4.01 -0.99
C VAL A 392 -39.08 3.35 -1.40
N CYS A 393 -38.98 2.04 -1.23
CA CYS A 393 -37.86 1.24 -1.63
C CYS A 393 -37.73 1.22 -3.17
N GLY A 394 -36.58 1.59 -3.71
CA GLY A 394 -36.32 1.60 -5.16
C GLY A 394 -36.40 0.24 -5.82
N SER A 395 -36.25 -0.86 -5.05
CA SER A 395 -36.30 -2.23 -5.59
C SER A 395 -37.70 -2.84 -5.57
N CYS A 396 -38.48 -2.66 -4.46
CA CYS A 396 -39.76 -3.33 -4.31
C CYS A 396 -40.97 -2.38 -4.23
N GLY A 397 -40.75 -1.06 -4.27
CA GLY A 397 -41.84 -0.05 -4.21
C GLY A 397 -42.58 0.06 -2.89
N LYS A 398 -42.23 -0.72 -1.87
CA LYS A 398 -42.87 -0.66 -0.56
C LYS A 398 -42.36 0.52 0.26
N PRO A 399 -43.19 1.06 1.21
CA PRO A 399 -42.76 2.16 2.06
C PRO A 399 -41.46 1.83 2.82
N LEU A 400 -40.62 2.86 3.01
CA LEU A 400 -39.43 2.79 3.85
C LEU A 400 -39.75 3.26 5.26
N GLU A 401 -39.09 2.68 6.25
CA GLU A 401 -39.13 3.12 7.65
C GLU A 401 -37.83 3.87 8.00
N LEU A 402 -37.99 5.05 8.60
CA LEU A 402 -36.87 5.76 9.22
C LEU A 402 -36.71 5.24 10.65
N ARG A 403 -35.52 4.72 10.96
CA ARG A 403 -35.16 4.22 12.29
C ARG A 403 -33.99 5.02 12.85
N ASN A 404 -34.00 5.20 14.17
CA ASN A 404 -32.84 5.74 14.88
C ASN A 404 -32.06 4.58 15.49
N ASP A 405 -30.85 4.37 15.03
CA ASP A 405 -29.94 3.34 15.51
C ASP A 405 -28.70 4.01 16.09
N ASN A 406 -28.51 3.90 17.39
CA ASN A 406 -27.39 4.51 18.15
C ASN A 406 -27.20 6.02 17.87
N GLY A 407 -28.30 6.78 17.78
CA GLY A 407 -28.28 8.22 17.54
C GLY A 407 -28.14 8.61 16.07
N ARG A 408 -28.17 7.65 15.13
CA ARG A 408 -28.08 7.88 13.68
C ARG A 408 -29.37 7.45 12.99
N GLU A 409 -29.90 8.30 12.14
CA GLU A 409 -31.09 8.01 11.35
C GLU A 409 -30.72 7.21 10.10
N MET A 410 -31.40 6.10 9.89
CA MET A 410 -31.23 5.20 8.76
C MET A 410 -32.58 4.80 8.17
N LEU A 411 -32.63 4.64 6.85
CA LEU A 411 -33.80 4.12 6.15
C LEU A 411 -33.75 2.59 6.06
N TYR A 412 -34.93 1.95 6.23
CA TYR A 412 -35.04 0.50 6.12
C TYR A 412 -36.20 0.10 5.21
N CYS A 413 -35.94 -0.86 4.33
CA CYS A 413 -36.98 -1.62 3.67
C CYS A 413 -37.38 -2.80 4.55
N VAL A 414 -38.62 -2.80 5.00
CA VAL A 414 -39.16 -3.84 5.92
C VAL A 414 -39.84 -4.99 5.18
N ASN A 415 -39.83 -4.98 3.86
CA ASN A 415 -40.42 -6.06 3.07
C ASN A 415 -39.48 -7.29 3.05
N PRO A 416 -39.85 -8.43 3.70
CA PRO A 416 -39.03 -9.64 3.74
C PRO A 416 -38.82 -10.26 2.34
N HIS A 417 -39.69 -9.93 1.38
CA HIS A 417 -39.64 -10.40 0.01
C HIS A 417 -39.05 -9.36 -0.95
N CYS A 418 -38.30 -8.38 -0.44
CA CYS A 418 -37.63 -7.40 -1.30
C CYS A 418 -36.56 -8.06 -2.19
N PRO A 419 -36.63 -7.89 -3.53
CA PRO A 419 -35.66 -8.50 -4.43
C PRO A 419 -34.20 -8.09 -4.14
N ALA A 420 -33.96 -6.83 -3.72
CA ALA A 420 -32.62 -6.37 -3.38
C ALA A 420 -32.08 -7.06 -2.10
N ILE A 421 -32.91 -7.20 -1.05
CA ILE A 421 -32.54 -7.92 0.18
C ILE A 421 -32.16 -9.35 -0.17
N ARG A 422 -32.99 -10.01 -0.96
CA ARG A 422 -32.76 -11.40 -1.35
C ARG A 422 -31.49 -11.57 -2.18
N LEU A 423 -31.27 -10.73 -3.18
CA LEU A 423 -30.06 -10.76 -4.00
C LEU A 423 -28.81 -10.58 -3.12
N ASP A 424 -28.83 -9.62 -2.20
CA ASP A 424 -27.67 -9.37 -1.35
C ASP A 424 -27.45 -10.48 -0.30
N GLN A 425 -28.52 -11.12 0.20
CA GLN A 425 -28.41 -12.30 1.07
C GLN A 425 -27.74 -13.47 0.34
N ILE A 426 -28.17 -13.77 -0.89
CA ILE A 426 -27.57 -14.84 -1.71
C ILE A 426 -26.14 -14.49 -2.10
N THR A 427 -25.87 -13.23 -2.45
CA THR A 427 -24.51 -12.74 -2.76
C THR A 427 -23.58 -12.92 -1.56
N TYR A 428 -24.03 -12.58 -0.36
CA TYR A 428 -23.26 -12.81 0.86
C TYR A 428 -23.04 -14.31 1.14
N PHE A 429 -24.08 -15.13 0.95
CA PHE A 429 -23.98 -16.58 1.15
C PHE A 429 -22.89 -17.22 0.28
N VAL A 430 -22.76 -16.82 -0.98
CA VAL A 430 -21.72 -17.35 -1.86
C VAL A 430 -20.36 -16.69 -1.68
N SER A 431 -20.27 -15.59 -0.93
CA SER A 431 -19.05 -14.82 -0.77
C SER A 431 -17.94 -15.58 -0.04
N ARG A 432 -16.73 -15.03 -0.11
CA ARG A 432 -15.55 -15.56 0.58
C ARG A 432 -15.72 -15.67 2.10
N ASP A 433 -16.52 -14.76 2.68
CA ASP A 433 -16.71 -14.66 4.12
C ASP A 433 -17.80 -15.63 4.64
N ALA A 434 -18.46 -16.38 3.73
CA ALA A 434 -19.47 -17.37 4.07
C ALA A 434 -19.14 -18.74 3.43
N MET A 435 -19.83 -19.14 2.36
CA MET A 435 -19.65 -20.46 1.75
C MET A 435 -18.53 -20.53 0.70
N ASN A 436 -17.96 -19.40 0.32
CA ASN A 436 -16.85 -19.28 -0.63
C ASN A 436 -17.09 -20.03 -1.96
N ILE A 437 -18.29 -19.87 -2.54
CA ILE A 437 -18.64 -20.47 -3.82
C ILE A 437 -18.05 -19.62 -4.94
N LEU A 438 -17.03 -20.14 -5.62
CA LEU A 438 -16.34 -19.41 -6.68
C LEU A 438 -17.18 -19.30 -7.95
N GLY A 439 -16.98 -18.21 -8.70
CA GLY A 439 -17.58 -18.03 -10.02
C GLY A 439 -18.97 -17.41 -10.03
N LEU A 440 -19.61 -17.17 -8.88
CA LEU A 440 -20.91 -16.52 -8.74
C LEU A 440 -20.74 -15.05 -8.33
N SER A 441 -20.61 -14.14 -9.29
CA SER A 441 -20.69 -12.70 -9.04
C SER A 441 -22.13 -12.26 -8.79
N GLN A 442 -22.32 -11.10 -8.14
CA GLN A 442 -23.64 -10.52 -7.91
C GLN A 442 -24.47 -10.38 -9.20
N GLU A 443 -23.84 -10.01 -10.29
CA GLU A 443 -24.50 -9.87 -11.61
C GLU A 443 -24.99 -11.23 -12.15
N ARG A 444 -24.20 -12.29 -11.97
CA ARG A 444 -24.59 -13.65 -12.34
C ARG A 444 -25.71 -14.17 -11.46
N LEU A 445 -25.63 -13.94 -10.17
CA LEU A 445 -26.70 -14.30 -9.25
C LEU A 445 -28.01 -13.59 -9.58
N LYS A 446 -27.92 -12.28 -9.89
CA LYS A 446 -29.11 -11.53 -10.35
C LYS A 446 -29.72 -12.16 -11.60
N LEU A 447 -28.89 -12.53 -12.58
CA LEU A 447 -29.37 -13.18 -13.79
C LEU A 447 -30.06 -14.54 -13.52
N LEU A 448 -29.48 -15.34 -12.61
CA LEU A 448 -30.07 -16.63 -12.20
C LEU A 448 -31.40 -16.47 -11.46
N ILE A 449 -31.48 -15.45 -10.60
CA ILE A 449 -32.70 -15.10 -9.87
C ILE A 449 -33.78 -14.58 -10.84
N ASP A 450 -33.44 -13.66 -11.71
CA ASP A 450 -34.38 -13.07 -12.69
C ASP A 450 -34.95 -14.12 -13.65
N ARG A 451 -34.18 -15.16 -13.95
CA ARG A 451 -34.61 -16.32 -14.79
C ARG A 451 -35.35 -17.40 -13.98
N GLY A 452 -35.40 -17.28 -12.65
CA GLY A 452 -36.10 -18.21 -11.77
C GLY A 452 -35.35 -19.51 -11.45
N PHE A 453 -34.06 -19.62 -11.82
CA PHE A 453 -33.19 -20.76 -11.48
C PHE A 453 -32.79 -20.78 -9.99
N VAL A 454 -32.72 -19.61 -9.35
CA VAL A 454 -32.38 -19.46 -7.93
C VAL A 454 -33.48 -18.68 -7.22
N ARG A 455 -34.18 -19.36 -6.34
CA ARG A 455 -35.25 -18.78 -5.50
C ARG A 455 -34.85 -18.74 -4.02
N ASP A 456 -33.98 -19.66 -3.59
CA ASP A 456 -33.38 -19.66 -2.26
C ASP A 456 -31.95 -20.25 -2.30
N PHE A 457 -31.34 -20.39 -1.11
CA PHE A 457 -29.97 -20.89 -1.00
C PHE A 457 -29.82 -22.35 -1.48
N ALA A 458 -30.86 -23.18 -1.32
CA ALA A 458 -30.83 -24.58 -1.69
C ALA A 458 -30.74 -24.76 -3.21
N ASP A 459 -31.36 -23.87 -3.99
CA ASP A 459 -31.36 -23.95 -5.47
C ASP A 459 -29.94 -23.82 -6.04
N LEU A 460 -29.01 -23.16 -5.32
CA LEU A 460 -27.61 -23.06 -5.71
C LEU A 460 -26.94 -24.43 -5.83
N TYR A 461 -27.37 -25.41 -5.08
CA TYR A 461 -26.85 -26.77 -5.09
C TYR A 461 -27.52 -27.67 -6.12
N HIS A 462 -28.52 -27.16 -6.84
CA HIS A 462 -29.31 -27.89 -7.83
C HIS A 462 -29.22 -27.27 -9.23
N LEU A 463 -28.25 -26.36 -9.46
CA LEU A 463 -28.07 -25.69 -10.76
C LEU A 463 -27.65 -26.65 -11.89
N ASP A 464 -27.12 -27.81 -11.56
CA ASP A 464 -26.81 -28.89 -12.50
C ASP A 464 -28.07 -29.40 -13.27
N ALA A 465 -29.27 -29.36 -12.64
CA ALA A 465 -30.52 -29.67 -13.27
C ALA A 465 -30.89 -28.74 -14.46
N HIS A 466 -30.30 -27.55 -14.51
CA HIS A 466 -30.52 -26.52 -15.53
C HIS A 466 -29.32 -26.34 -16.45
N ARG A 467 -28.42 -27.33 -16.52
CA ARG A 467 -27.11 -27.23 -17.19
C ARG A 467 -27.24 -26.80 -18.66
N GLU A 468 -28.18 -27.36 -19.40
CA GLU A 468 -28.36 -27.04 -20.82
C GLU A 468 -28.78 -25.58 -21.01
N GLU A 469 -29.76 -25.12 -20.22
CA GLU A 469 -30.26 -23.75 -20.26
C GLU A 469 -29.19 -22.74 -19.83
N LEU A 470 -28.40 -23.10 -18.83
CA LEU A 470 -27.28 -22.25 -18.32
C LEU A 470 -26.13 -22.14 -19.33
N MET A 471 -25.88 -23.21 -20.15
CA MET A 471 -24.87 -23.19 -21.20
C MET A 471 -25.22 -22.28 -22.38
N GLU A 472 -26.50 -22.04 -22.61
CA GLU A 472 -27.00 -21.15 -23.68
C GLU A 472 -26.99 -19.67 -23.28
N MET A 473 -26.68 -19.33 -22.00
CA MET A 473 -26.73 -17.95 -21.52
C MET A 473 -25.49 -17.15 -21.93
N GLU A 474 -25.67 -16.11 -22.76
CA GLU A 474 -24.61 -15.27 -23.37
C GLU A 474 -23.61 -14.62 -22.39
N ARG A 475 -23.94 -14.45 -21.13
CA ARG A 475 -23.11 -13.74 -20.14
C ARG A 475 -22.39 -14.63 -19.12
N LEU A 476 -22.58 -15.93 -19.16
CA LEU A 476 -21.92 -16.84 -18.20
C LEU A 476 -20.48 -17.19 -18.59
N GLY A 477 -20.08 -17.08 -19.86
CA GLY A 477 -18.74 -17.41 -20.37
C GLY A 477 -18.31 -18.86 -20.06
N GLN A 478 -17.46 -19.48 -20.87
CA GLN A 478 -17.08 -20.90 -20.71
C GLN A 478 -16.52 -21.26 -19.31
N ARG A 479 -15.77 -20.35 -18.66
CA ARG A 479 -15.25 -20.58 -17.30
C ARG A 479 -16.29 -20.43 -16.20
N GLY A 480 -17.30 -19.59 -16.42
CA GLY A 480 -18.39 -19.40 -15.45
C GLY A 480 -19.41 -20.54 -15.52
N GLN A 481 -19.64 -21.09 -16.70
CA GLN A 481 -20.50 -22.27 -16.93
C GLN A 481 -19.95 -23.50 -16.23
N SER A 482 -18.64 -23.73 -16.28
CA SER A 482 -17.98 -24.83 -15.56
C SER A 482 -17.99 -24.67 -14.04
N ALA A 483 -17.93 -23.44 -13.52
CA ALA A 483 -17.94 -23.18 -12.08
C ALA A 483 -19.32 -23.26 -11.42
N VAL A 484 -20.41 -23.10 -12.21
CA VAL A 484 -21.80 -23.20 -11.73
C VAL A 484 -22.29 -24.65 -11.71
N CYS A 485 -21.65 -25.54 -12.47
CA CYS A 485 -22.05 -26.95 -12.61
C CYS A 485 -21.10 -27.95 -11.90
N HIS A 486 -20.20 -27.48 -11.07
CA HIS A 486 -19.32 -28.25 -10.17
C HIS A 486 -19.44 -27.76 -8.73
#